data_c8f7c0b29c6bd3f0951facabf08f5e0d
#
_entry.id   c8f7c0b29c6bd3f0951facabf08f5e0d
#
_cell.length_a   1.000
_cell.length_b   1.000
_cell.length_c   1.000
_cell.angle_alpha   90.00
_cell.angle_beta   90.00
_cell.angle_gamma   90.00
#
_symmetry.space_group_name_H-M   'P 1'
#
loop_
_entity.id
_entity.type
_entity.pdbx_description
1 polymer ?
#
loop_
_entity_poly.entity_id
_entity_poly.type
_entity_poly.pdbx_seq_one_letter_code
_entity_poly.pdbx_strand_id
1 'polypeptide(L)'
;LKLRDMTREELLDAIDKKYKAMGQDPDVHLSGLLYAEPMKYWDFIQVDALLGLQTQRTQLPDEMVFIMYHQINELIFKMILWEIEQVSKADPISTQKFAMHLGRISRYFDLLSNSFDIMGEGMEPEQYMKFRDTLTPASGFQSAQYRKIEFASTELINLIDNRFRATIDRNTPFEHAYDHLYWQAAGKDYETGAKSKLLLNFEDKYFEEFITFMKDYNTLNLWTKFKSLPK
;
A
#
# COMPACT_ATOMS: atom_id res chain seq x y z
N LEU A 1 14.83 24.91 -12.62
CA LEU A 1 13.86 26.02 -12.80
C LEU A 1 12.55 25.61 -12.14
N LYS A 2 12.02 26.45 -11.23
CA LYS A 2 10.68 26.23 -10.72
C LYS A 2 9.72 26.60 -11.86
N LEU A 3 8.85 25.68 -12.26
CA LEU A 3 7.84 25.88 -13.33
C LEU A 3 7.00 27.19 -13.13
N ARG A 4 6.88 27.69 -11.89
CA ARG A 4 6.19 28.96 -11.56
C ARG A 4 6.96 30.23 -11.93
N ASP A 5 8.25 30.11 -12.26
CA ASP A 5 9.12 31.24 -12.55
C ASP A 5 9.37 31.37 -14.08
N MET A 6 8.74 30.51 -14.90
CA MET A 6 8.84 30.56 -16.37
C MET A 6 7.89 31.62 -16.95
N THR A 7 8.36 32.36 -17.92
CA THR A 7 7.50 33.22 -18.75
C THR A 7 6.55 32.35 -19.58
N ARG A 8 5.49 32.97 -20.12
CA ARG A 8 4.57 32.28 -21.03
C ARG A 8 5.29 31.71 -22.27
N GLU A 9 6.25 32.43 -22.80
CA GLU A 9 7.02 32.02 -23.97
C GLU A 9 7.89 30.81 -23.66
N GLU A 10 8.60 30.82 -22.53
CA GLU A 10 9.39 29.69 -22.05
C GLU A 10 8.54 28.44 -21.80
N LEU A 11 7.31 28.62 -21.27
CA LEU A 11 6.38 27.54 -21.02
C LEU A 11 5.89 26.92 -22.35
N LEU A 12 5.54 27.74 -23.35
CA LEU A 12 5.13 27.28 -24.66
C LEU A 12 6.26 26.53 -25.38
N ASP A 13 7.49 27.04 -25.34
CA ASP A 13 8.66 26.35 -25.89
C ASP A 13 8.90 25.00 -25.22
N ALA A 14 8.73 24.93 -23.92
CA ALA A 14 8.86 23.66 -23.17
C ALA A 14 7.76 22.64 -23.54
N ILE A 15 6.52 23.12 -23.74
CA ILE A 15 5.40 22.29 -24.21
C ILE A 15 5.68 21.79 -25.63
N ASP A 16 6.10 22.64 -26.51
CA ASP A 16 6.49 22.30 -27.89
C ASP A 16 7.54 21.18 -27.94
N LYS A 17 8.63 21.37 -27.20
CA LYS A 17 9.71 20.38 -27.10
C LYS A 17 9.22 19.05 -26.57
N LYS A 18 8.38 19.07 -25.53
CA LYS A 18 7.80 17.87 -24.92
C LYS A 18 6.95 17.08 -25.92
N TYR A 19 6.00 17.74 -26.58
CA TYR A 19 5.08 17.04 -27.48
C TYR A 19 5.76 16.57 -28.76
N LYS A 20 6.66 17.37 -29.35
CA LYS A 20 7.49 16.97 -30.52
C LYS A 20 8.37 15.77 -30.17
N ALA A 21 8.96 15.70 -28.99
CA ALA A 21 9.74 14.54 -28.54
C ALA A 21 8.91 13.25 -28.43
N MET A 22 7.59 13.37 -28.23
CA MET A 22 6.64 12.28 -28.21
C MET A 22 6.03 11.96 -29.59
N GLY A 23 6.47 12.64 -30.67
CA GLY A 23 5.88 12.51 -31.97
C GLY A 23 4.47 13.10 -32.10
N GLN A 24 4.10 14.04 -31.21
CA GLN A 24 2.80 14.70 -31.20
C GLN A 24 2.91 16.14 -31.67
N ASP A 25 1.82 16.64 -32.28
CA ASP A 25 1.72 18.04 -32.66
C ASP A 25 1.22 18.89 -31.46
N PRO A 26 2.05 19.80 -30.95
CA PRO A 26 1.65 20.64 -29.80
C PRO A 26 0.47 21.55 -30.12
N ASP A 27 0.31 22.04 -31.35
CA ASP A 27 -0.79 22.95 -31.71
C ASP A 27 -2.14 22.26 -31.69
N VAL A 28 -2.21 20.98 -32.03
CA VAL A 28 -3.42 20.16 -31.87
C VAL A 28 -3.83 20.06 -30.40
N HIS A 29 -2.87 19.87 -29.50
CA HIS A 29 -3.16 19.81 -28.06
C HIS A 29 -3.56 21.17 -27.50
N LEU A 30 -2.87 22.23 -27.88
CA LEU A 30 -3.22 23.59 -27.47
C LEU A 30 -4.61 24.00 -27.96
N SER A 31 -4.97 23.68 -29.21
CA SER A 31 -6.31 23.95 -29.74
C SER A 31 -7.39 23.17 -29.00
N GLY A 32 -7.08 21.95 -28.57
CA GLY A 32 -8.00 21.13 -27.73
C GLY A 32 -8.37 21.80 -26.40
N LEU A 33 -7.45 22.59 -25.82
CA LEU A 33 -7.72 23.33 -24.58
C LEU A 33 -8.82 24.39 -24.72
N LEU A 34 -9.12 24.86 -25.95
CA LEU A 34 -10.22 25.79 -26.18
C LEU A 34 -11.59 25.15 -25.94
N TYR A 35 -11.67 23.84 -26.03
CA TYR A 35 -12.89 23.05 -25.87
C TYR A 35 -12.91 22.22 -24.59
N ALA A 36 -11.76 22.08 -23.92
CA ALA A 36 -11.65 21.30 -22.69
C ALA A 36 -12.26 22.07 -21.51
N GLU A 37 -13.09 21.38 -20.73
CA GLU A 37 -13.57 21.94 -19.45
C GLU A 37 -12.44 21.88 -18.41
N PRO A 38 -12.34 22.88 -17.52
CA PRO A 38 -11.43 22.83 -16.38
C PRO A 38 -11.71 21.62 -15.49
N MET A 39 -10.65 20.95 -15.04
CA MET A 39 -10.75 19.83 -14.10
C MET A 39 -11.43 20.30 -12.80
N LYS A 40 -12.48 19.62 -12.40
CA LYS A 40 -13.16 19.86 -11.12
C LYS A 40 -12.59 18.98 -10.02
N TYR A 41 -12.59 19.45 -8.79
CA TYR A 41 -12.02 18.74 -7.63
C TYR A 41 -12.57 17.31 -7.48
N TRP A 42 -13.91 17.17 -7.52
CA TRP A 42 -14.58 15.88 -7.34
C TRP A 42 -14.31 14.90 -8.48
N ASP A 43 -14.16 15.39 -9.71
CA ASP A 43 -13.79 14.54 -10.86
C ASP A 43 -12.33 14.07 -10.73
N PHE A 44 -11.44 14.97 -10.30
CA PHE A 44 -10.01 14.66 -10.14
C PHE A 44 -9.75 13.57 -9.09
N ILE A 45 -10.42 13.62 -7.94
CA ILE A 45 -10.26 12.63 -6.87
C ILE A 45 -11.34 11.56 -6.88
N GLN A 46 -12.25 11.54 -7.87
CA GLN A 46 -13.31 10.54 -8.04
C GLN A 46 -14.18 10.38 -6.78
N VAL A 47 -14.65 11.51 -6.22
CA VAL A 47 -15.38 11.55 -4.94
C VAL A 47 -16.61 10.66 -4.96
N ASP A 48 -17.42 10.71 -6.02
CA ASP A 48 -18.67 9.94 -6.09
C ASP A 48 -18.42 8.44 -6.09
N ALA A 49 -17.38 8.00 -6.83
CA ALA A 49 -16.97 6.61 -6.82
C ALA A 49 -16.45 6.19 -5.44
N LEU A 50 -15.59 7.02 -4.82
CA LEU A 50 -15.01 6.74 -3.50
C LEU A 50 -16.10 6.61 -2.42
N LEU A 51 -17.07 7.52 -2.41
CA LEU A 51 -18.16 7.53 -1.42
C LEU A 51 -19.29 6.54 -1.75
N GLY A 52 -19.23 5.88 -2.89
CA GLY A 52 -20.17 4.83 -3.31
C GLY A 52 -19.69 3.39 -3.05
N LEU A 53 -18.49 3.20 -2.47
CA LEU A 53 -17.90 1.87 -2.27
C LEU A 53 -18.32 1.17 -0.97
N GLN A 54 -19.09 1.83 -0.11
CA GLN A 54 -19.48 1.31 1.19
C GLN A 54 -20.79 0.54 1.11
N THR A 55 -20.78 -0.74 1.50
CA THR A 55 -21.98 -1.58 1.52
C THR A 55 -22.06 -2.31 2.86
N GLN A 56 -23.05 -1.95 3.68
CA GLN A 56 -23.33 -2.64 4.94
C GLN A 56 -24.01 -3.99 4.70
N ARG A 57 -23.76 -4.93 5.59
CA ARG A 57 -24.43 -6.24 5.66
C ARG A 57 -25.54 -6.27 6.70
N THR A 58 -25.46 -5.37 7.70
CA THR A 58 -26.47 -5.20 8.74
C THR A 58 -27.06 -3.79 8.69
N GLN A 59 -28.04 -3.51 9.53
CA GLN A 59 -28.63 -2.17 9.70
C GLN A 59 -28.01 -1.40 10.89
N LEU A 60 -26.91 -1.91 11.44
CA LEU A 60 -26.23 -1.27 12.59
C LEU A 60 -25.35 -0.11 12.10
N PRO A 61 -25.58 1.13 12.55
CA PRO A 61 -24.87 2.31 12.04
C PRO A 61 -23.35 2.22 12.11
N ASP A 62 -22.80 1.62 13.17
CA ASP A 62 -21.36 1.51 13.39
C ASP A 62 -20.66 0.56 12.41
N GLU A 63 -21.41 -0.33 11.75
CA GLU A 63 -20.83 -1.13 10.66
C GLU A 63 -20.35 -0.24 9.50
N MET A 64 -21.03 0.84 9.20
CA MET A 64 -20.59 1.79 8.19
C MET A 64 -19.29 2.49 8.60
N VAL A 65 -19.16 2.87 9.88
CA VAL A 65 -17.92 3.45 10.42
C VAL A 65 -16.78 2.44 10.32
N PHE A 66 -17.04 1.18 10.68
CA PHE A 66 -16.07 0.08 10.58
C PHE A 66 -15.57 -0.11 9.14
N ILE A 67 -16.46 -0.12 8.15
CA ILE A 67 -16.12 -0.27 6.74
C ILE A 67 -15.23 0.90 6.28
N MET A 68 -15.67 2.13 6.52
CA MET A 68 -14.93 3.34 6.11
C MET A 68 -13.56 3.40 6.78
N TYR A 69 -13.46 3.08 8.07
CA TYR A 69 -12.21 3.03 8.79
C TYR A 69 -11.19 2.07 8.14
N HIS A 70 -11.62 0.87 7.76
CA HIS A 70 -10.75 -0.09 7.10
C HIS A 70 -10.38 0.35 5.68
N GLN A 71 -11.30 0.98 4.95
CA GLN A 71 -10.99 1.57 3.63
C GLN A 71 -9.96 2.70 3.73
N ILE A 72 -10.04 3.56 4.76
CA ILE A 72 -9.04 4.60 5.04
C ILE A 72 -7.68 3.95 5.31
N ASN A 73 -7.62 2.91 6.14
CA ASN A 73 -6.37 2.21 6.43
C ASN A 73 -5.74 1.62 5.17
N GLU A 74 -6.53 1.01 4.29
CA GLU A 74 -6.04 0.46 3.02
C GLU A 74 -5.52 1.58 2.08
N LEU A 75 -6.14 2.77 2.07
CA LEU A 75 -5.63 3.93 1.33
C LEU A 75 -4.32 4.45 1.92
N ILE A 76 -4.18 4.47 3.24
CA ILE A 76 -2.92 4.85 3.90
C ILE A 76 -1.83 3.81 3.61
N PHE A 77 -2.13 2.51 3.62
CA PHE A 77 -1.19 1.47 3.20
C PHE A 77 -0.73 1.65 1.75
N LYS A 78 -1.65 2.05 0.86
CA LYS A 78 -1.30 2.38 -0.52
C LYS A 78 -0.35 3.59 -0.61
N MET A 79 -0.54 4.62 0.22
CA MET A 79 0.38 5.76 0.30
C MET A 79 1.76 5.33 0.80
N ILE A 80 1.83 4.46 1.82
CA ILE A 80 3.10 3.91 2.32
C ILE A 80 3.82 3.13 1.22
N LEU A 81 3.13 2.23 0.54
CA LEU A 81 3.70 1.45 -0.57
C LEU A 81 4.19 2.36 -1.71
N TRP A 82 3.46 3.43 -2.01
CA TRP A 82 3.88 4.40 -3.02
C TRP A 82 5.19 5.12 -2.67
N GLU A 83 5.37 5.51 -1.40
CA GLU A 83 6.63 6.10 -0.94
C GLU A 83 7.78 5.07 -0.97
N ILE A 84 7.53 3.82 -0.55
CA ILE A 84 8.50 2.73 -0.61
C ILE A 84 8.93 2.47 -2.06
N GLU A 85 8.00 2.42 -2.99
CA GLU A 85 8.27 2.18 -4.41
C GLU A 85 9.20 3.25 -5.00
N GLN A 86 8.99 4.53 -4.66
CA GLN A 86 9.85 5.62 -5.11
C GLN A 86 11.28 5.49 -4.57
N VAL A 87 11.44 5.07 -3.31
CA VAL A 87 12.75 4.77 -2.73
C VAL A 87 13.40 3.58 -3.42
N SER A 88 12.64 2.52 -3.64
CA SER A 88 13.13 1.25 -4.18
C SER A 88 13.58 1.39 -5.64
N LYS A 89 12.85 2.13 -6.46
CA LYS A 89 13.17 2.36 -7.88
C LYS A 89 14.24 3.43 -8.11
N ALA A 90 14.55 4.26 -7.10
CA ALA A 90 15.60 5.26 -7.24
C ALA A 90 17.00 4.61 -7.20
N ASP A 91 17.82 4.87 -8.23
CA ASP A 91 19.21 4.41 -8.31
C ASP A 91 20.09 5.43 -9.05
N PRO A 92 21.04 6.09 -8.37
CA PRO A 92 21.21 6.10 -6.90
C PRO A 92 20.15 6.93 -6.19
N ILE A 93 19.87 6.62 -4.93
CA ILE A 93 19.08 7.47 -4.04
C ILE A 93 19.99 8.25 -3.10
N SER A 94 19.78 9.56 -2.95
CA SER A 94 20.50 10.36 -1.96
C SER A 94 19.96 10.13 -0.55
N THR A 95 20.84 10.24 0.45
CA THR A 95 20.46 10.14 1.88
C THR A 95 19.34 11.10 2.24
N GLN A 96 19.36 12.33 1.70
CA GLN A 96 18.30 13.33 1.95
C GLN A 96 16.95 12.89 1.39
N LYS A 97 16.89 12.35 0.16
CA LYS A 97 15.64 11.82 -0.42
C LYS A 97 15.14 10.62 0.35
N PHE A 98 16.02 9.69 0.70
CA PHE A 98 15.66 8.53 1.52
C PHE A 98 15.04 8.96 2.84
N ALA A 99 15.67 9.87 3.58
CA ALA A 99 15.17 10.39 4.85
C ALA A 99 13.82 11.12 4.68
N MET A 100 13.62 11.86 3.59
CA MET A 100 12.35 12.53 3.29
C MET A 100 11.21 11.53 3.11
N HIS A 101 11.40 10.47 2.31
CA HIS A 101 10.39 9.44 2.09
C HIS A 101 10.10 8.66 3.37
N LEU A 102 11.14 8.28 4.12
CA LEU A 102 10.99 7.59 5.39
C LEU A 102 10.21 8.46 6.41
N GLY A 103 10.46 9.76 6.46
CA GLY A 103 9.71 10.70 7.29
C GLY A 103 8.23 10.82 6.90
N ARG A 104 7.88 10.66 5.61
CA ARG A 104 6.48 10.58 5.18
C ARG A 104 5.83 9.28 5.62
N ILE A 105 6.51 8.15 5.41
CA ILE A 105 6.05 6.83 5.85
C ILE A 105 5.78 6.84 7.37
N SER A 106 6.69 7.40 8.17
CA SER A 106 6.51 7.53 9.62
C SER A 106 5.22 8.29 9.97
N ARG A 107 4.96 9.43 9.32
CA ARG A 107 3.73 10.20 9.55
C ARG A 107 2.46 9.43 9.17
N TYR A 108 2.51 8.58 8.15
CA TYR A 108 1.37 7.73 7.78
C TYR A 108 1.13 6.66 8.84
N PHE A 109 2.17 6.08 9.43
CA PHE A 109 2.03 5.18 10.56
C PHE A 109 1.55 5.89 11.83
N ASP A 110 1.99 7.12 12.09
CA ASP A 110 1.47 7.94 13.19
C ASP A 110 -0.03 8.20 13.03
N LEU A 111 -0.49 8.49 11.80
CA LEU A 111 -1.90 8.64 11.49
C LEU A 111 -2.68 7.34 11.74
N LEU A 112 -2.16 6.19 11.30
CA LEU A 112 -2.76 4.88 11.56
C LEU A 112 -2.86 4.61 13.07
N SER A 113 -1.79 4.88 13.82
CA SER A 113 -1.76 4.68 15.27
C SER A 113 -2.79 5.52 15.99
N ASN A 114 -2.89 6.81 15.66
CA ASN A 114 -3.88 7.71 16.25
C ASN A 114 -5.31 7.38 15.81
N SER A 115 -5.50 6.74 14.67
CA SER A 115 -6.83 6.39 14.16
C SER A 115 -7.48 5.23 14.92
N PHE A 116 -6.74 4.47 15.75
CA PHE A 116 -7.31 3.39 16.56
C PHE A 116 -8.39 3.86 17.54
N ASP A 117 -8.33 5.11 17.97
CA ASP A 117 -9.34 5.71 18.85
C ASP A 117 -10.73 5.74 18.22
N ILE A 118 -10.81 5.81 16.88
CA ILE A 118 -12.09 5.70 16.15
C ILE A 118 -12.78 4.37 16.44
N MET A 119 -11.99 3.29 16.53
CA MET A 119 -12.51 1.96 16.79
C MET A 119 -12.67 1.70 18.31
N GLY A 120 -11.68 2.14 19.11
CA GLY A 120 -11.61 1.83 20.53
C GLY A 120 -12.59 2.64 21.38
N GLU A 121 -12.76 3.92 21.07
CA GLU A 121 -13.57 4.86 21.84
C GLU A 121 -14.76 5.42 21.05
N GLY A 122 -14.67 5.38 19.72
CA GLY A 122 -15.65 6.00 18.82
C GLY A 122 -16.82 5.10 18.42
N MET A 123 -16.79 3.80 18.70
CA MET A 123 -17.86 2.85 18.37
C MET A 123 -18.63 2.39 19.60
N GLU A 124 -19.92 2.15 19.47
CA GLU A 124 -20.74 1.55 20.50
C GLU A 124 -20.40 0.05 20.64
N PRO A 125 -19.87 -0.41 21.80
CA PRO A 125 -19.44 -1.81 21.98
C PRO A 125 -20.55 -2.82 21.69
N GLU A 126 -21.79 -2.50 22.04
CA GLU A 126 -22.95 -3.38 21.79
C GLU A 126 -23.24 -3.57 20.30
N GLN A 127 -23.15 -2.51 19.50
CA GLN A 127 -23.32 -2.60 18.06
C GLN A 127 -22.17 -3.39 17.44
N TYR A 128 -20.93 -3.07 17.83
CA TYR A 128 -19.74 -3.79 17.35
C TYR A 128 -19.85 -5.29 17.59
N MET A 129 -20.21 -5.71 18.81
CA MET A 129 -20.32 -7.13 19.13
C MET A 129 -21.39 -7.85 18.29
N LYS A 130 -22.49 -7.17 17.92
CA LYS A 130 -23.55 -7.75 17.09
C LYS A 130 -23.11 -7.96 15.62
N PHE A 131 -22.44 -6.98 14.99
CA PHE A 131 -22.04 -7.17 13.59
C PHE A 131 -20.71 -7.91 13.45
N ARG A 132 -19.84 -7.91 14.47
CA ARG A 132 -18.56 -8.63 14.46
C ARG A 132 -18.71 -10.09 14.07
N ASP A 133 -19.71 -10.77 14.58
CA ASP A 133 -19.97 -12.18 14.29
C ASP A 133 -20.29 -12.41 12.81
N THR A 134 -20.86 -11.40 12.11
CA THR A 134 -21.13 -11.46 10.68
C THR A 134 -19.86 -11.35 9.83
N LEU A 135 -18.75 -10.83 10.41
CA LEU A 135 -17.47 -10.70 9.72
C LEU A 135 -16.67 -12.00 9.71
N THR A 136 -17.00 -12.94 10.62
CA THR A 136 -16.33 -14.24 10.63
C THR A 136 -16.53 -14.96 9.30
N PRO A 137 -15.47 -15.47 8.65
CA PRO A 137 -14.11 -15.66 9.15
C PRO A 137 -13.09 -14.57 8.75
N ALA A 138 -13.49 -13.38 8.33
CA ALA A 138 -12.55 -12.32 7.94
C ALA A 138 -11.61 -11.93 9.09
N SER A 139 -10.37 -11.60 8.75
CA SER A 139 -9.32 -11.26 9.72
C SER A 139 -8.35 -10.23 9.16
N GLY A 140 -7.80 -9.38 10.02
CA GLY A 140 -6.83 -8.34 9.65
C GLY A 140 -5.55 -8.85 8.98
N PHE A 141 -5.18 -10.14 9.14
CA PHE A 141 -4.02 -10.68 8.42
C PHE A 141 -4.22 -10.71 6.91
N GLN A 142 -5.46 -10.61 6.44
CA GLN A 142 -5.83 -10.61 5.01
C GLN A 142 -5.62 -9.27 4.30
N SER A 143 -5.08 -8.25 4.97
CA SER A 143 -4.65 -7.04 4.25
C SER A 143 -3.42 -7.34 3.40
N ALA A 144 -3.63 -7.53 2.09
CA ALA A 144 -2.53 -7.80 1.15
C ALA A 144 -1.54 -6.64 1.09
N GLN A 145 -2.00 -5.40 1.18
CA GLN A 145 -1.12 -4.23 1.17
C GLN A 145 -0.21 -4.19 2.40
N TYR A 146 -0.75 -4.51 3.59
CA TYR A 146 0.07 -4.57 4.80
C TYR A 146 1.15 -5.66 4.69
N ARG A 147 0.83 -6.85 4.14
CA ARG A 147 1.84 -7.89 3.85
C ARG A 147 2.93 -7.39 2.91
N LYS A 148 2.57 -6.66 1.85
CA LYS A 148 3.54 -6.05 0.93
C LYS A 148 4.42 -5.00 1.60
N ILE A 149 3.88 -4.19 2.51
CA ILE A 149 4.67 -3.23 3.29
C ILE A 149 5.74 -3.96 4.08
N GLU A 150 5.42 -5.09 4.72
CA GLU A 150 6.39 -5.88 5.46
C GLU A 150 7.50 -6.42 4.55
N PHE A 151 7.13 -7.03 3.41
CA PHE A 151 8.10 -7.54 2.43
C PHE A 151 9.00 -6.44 1.87
N ALA A 152 8.46 -5.24 1.68
CA ALA A 152 9.19 -4.10 1.15
C ALA A 152 9.99 -3.33 2.21
N SER A 153 9.80 -3.61 3.48
CA SER A 153 10.50 -2.90 4.58
C SER A 153 11.82 -3.56 4.97
N THR A 154 11.90 -4.88 4.93
CA THR A 154 13.05 -5.63 5.46
C THR A 154 13.36 -6.90 4.65
N GLU A 155 14.47 -7.56 4.97
CA GLU A 155 14.80 -8.87 4.39
C GLU A 155 13.77 -9.92 4.85
N LEU A 156 13.36 -10.83 3.96
CA LEU A 156 12.34 -11.85 4.21
C LEU A 156 12.64 -12.71 5.46
N ILE A 157 13.92 -12.99 5.71
CA ILE A 157 14.35 -13.78 6.88
C ILE A 157 13.87 -13.17 8.21
N ASN A 158 13.69 -11.85 8.28
CA ASN A 158 13.21 -11.16 9.47
C ASN A 158 11.70 -11.35 9.70
N LEU A 159 10.97 -11.78 8.69
CA LEU A 159 9.53 -12.04 8.74
C LEU A 159 9.20 -13.53 8.98
N ILE A 160 10.22 -14.37 9.04
CA ILE A 160 10.05 -15.79 9.35
C ILE A 160 9.70 -15.95 10.83
N ASP A 161 8.70 -16.78 11.10
CA ASP A 161 8.31 -17.16 12.45
C ASP A 161 9.50 -17.75 13.22
N ASN A 162 9.66 -17.33 14.46
CA ASN A 162 10.78 -17.71 15.32
C ASN A 162 10.99 -19.24 15.41
N ARG A 163 9.90 -20.01 15.32
CA ARG A 163 9.94 -21.49 15.36
C ARG A 163 10.72 -22.10 14.20
N PHE A 164 10.81 -21.40 13.06
CA PHE A 164 11.40 -21.91 11.82
C PHE A 164 12.72 -21.24 11.45
N ARG A 165 13.20 -20.25 12.22
CA ARG A 165 14.44 -19.50 11.92
C ARG A 165 15.71 -20.38 11.90
N ALA A 166 15.68 -21.56 12.48
CA ALA A 166 16.80 -22.50 12.42
C ALA A 166 16.85 -23.29 11.09
N THR A 167 15.74 -23.38 10.37
CA THR A 167 15.60 -24.21 9.16
C THR A 167 15.40 -23.39 7.89
N ILE A 168 14.99 -22.14 8.01
CA ILE A 168 14.77 -21.20 6.89
C ILE A 168 15.93 -20.19 6.88
N ASP A 169 16.63 -20.11 5.77
CA ASP A 169 17.75 -19.18 5.56
C ASP A 169 17.52 -18.31 4.31
N ARG A 170 18.53 -17.46 3.97
CA ARG A 170 18.47 -16.57 2.82
C ARG A 170 18.49 -17.26 1.46
N ASN A 171 18.85 -18.55 1.41
CA ASN A 171 18.89 -19.35 0.19
C ASN A 171 17.63 -20.21 0.02
N THR A 172 16.77 -20.24 1.04
CA THR A 172 15.50 -20.97 0.99
C THR A 172 14.61 -20.39 -0.11
N PRO A 173 14.04 -21.20 -1.01
CA PRO A 173 13.10 -20.73 -2.04
C PRO A 173 11.95 -19.93 -1.44
N PHE A 174 11.53 -18.85 -2.12
CA PHE A 174 10.48 -17.95 -1.62
C PHE A 174 9.17 -18.68 -1.34
N GLU A 175 8.81 -19.63 -2.18
CA GLU A 175 7.62 -20.45 -2.06
C GLU A 175 7.64 -21.26 -0.76
N HIS A 176 8.80 -21.79 -0.38
CA HIS A 176 8.96 -22.52 0.88
C HIS A 176 9.04 -21.58 2.09
N ALA A 177 9.75 -20.45 1.98
CA ALA A 177 9.84 -19.45 3.02
C ALA A 177 8.48 -18.80 3.34
N TYR A 178 7.64 -18.63 2.32
CA TYR A 178 6.29 -18.09 2.46
C TYR A 178 5.43 -18.85 3.47
N ASP A 179 5.48 -20.18 3.45
CA ASP A 179 4.72 -21.02 4.38
C ASP A 179 5.14 -20.86 5.86
N HIS A 180 6.27 -20.21 6.10
CA HIS A 180 6.86 -20.02 7.42
C HIS A 180 6.85 -18.56 7.89
N LEU A 181 6.13 -17.68 7.18
CA LEU A 181 5.94 -16.29 7.59
C LEU A 181 5.17 -16.22 8.92
N TYR A 182 5.57 -15.31 9.80
CA TYR A 182 5.03 -15.22 11.16
C TYR A 182 3.50 -15.05 11.21
N TRP A 183 2.94 -14.27 10.28
CA TRP A 183 1.51 -13.98 10.25
C TRP A 183 0.64 -15.17 9.81
N GLN A 184 1.22 -16.14 9.12
CA GLN A 184 0.52 -17.36 8.72
C GLN A 184 0.06 -18.19 9.93
N ALA A 185 0.74 -18.04 11.08
CA ALA A 185 0.33 -18.70 12.32
C ALA A 185 -1.12 -18.37 12.71
N ALA A 186 -1.59 -17.14 12.40
CA ALA A 186 -2.98 -16.74 12.67
C ALA A 186 -4.04 -17.47 11.82
N GLY A 187 -3.61 -18.08 10.72
CA GLY A 187 -4.47 -18.84 9.81
C GLY A 187 -4.25 -20.36 9.87
N LYS A 188 -3.41 -20.87 10.79
CA LYS A 188 -3.12 -22.28 10.93
C LYS A 188 -3.62 -22.81 12.27
N ASP A 189 -4.07 -24.07 12.27
CA ASP A 189 -4.36 -24.80 13.49
C ASP A 189 -3.07 -25.02 14.29
N TYR A 190 -3.11 -24.75 15.59
CA TYR A 190 -1.92 -24.76 16.42
C TYR A 190 -1.35 -26.18 16.62
N GLU A 191 -2.21 -27.20 16.71
CA GLU A 191 -1.80 -28.57 17.00
C GLU A 191 -1.37 -29.32 15.73
N THR A 192 -2.14 -29.18 14.66
CA THR A 192 -1.97 -29.94 13.42
C THR A 192 -1.15 -29.19 12.37
N GLY A 193 -1.03 -27.86 12.47
CA GLY A 193 -0.44 -27.01 11.45
C GLY A 193 -1.30 -26.87 10.19
N ALA A 194 -2.52 -27.43 10.18
CA ALA A 194 -3.42 -27.35 9.04
C ALA A 194 -3.87 -25.92 8.76
N LYS A 195 -3.82 -25.54 7.47
CA LYS A 195 -4.29 -24.20 7.04
C LYS A 195 -5.81 -24.11 7.13
N SER A 196 -6.31 -23.04 7.73
CA SER A 196 -7.72 -22.72 7.74
C SER A 196 -8.22 -22.43 6.31
N LYS A 197 -9.52 -22.63 6.08
CA LYS A 197 -10.15 -22.28 4.80
C LYS A 197 -9.95 -20.79 4.44
N LEU A 198 -9.88 -19.93 5.43
CA LEU A 198 -9.60 -18.51 5.28
C LEU A 198 -8.20 -18.25 4.71
N LEU A 199 -7.18 -18.91 5.27
CA LEU A 199 -5.81 -18.80 4.78
C LEU A 199 -5.68 -19.37 3.37
N LEU A 200 -6.29 -20.52 3.09
CA LEU A 200 -6.29 -21.12 1.74
C LEU A 200 -6.92 -20.18 0.70
N ASN A 201 -8.08 -19.57 1.00
CA ASN A 201 -8.71 -18.60 0.09
C ASN A 201 -7.85 -17.34 -0.12
N PHE A 202 -7.12 -16.90 0.91
CA PHE A 202 -6.22 -15.76 0.82
C PHE A 202 -5.00 -16.08 -0.05
N GLU A 203 -4.44 -17.27 0.10
CA GLU A 203 -3.34 -17.76 -0.73
C GLU A 203 -3.77 -17.94 -2.19
N ASP A 204 -4.92 -18.55 -2.43
CA ASP A 204 -5.47 -18.73 -3.79
C ASP A 204 -5.54 -17.39 -4.55
N LYS A 205 -5.88 -16.32 -3.84
CA LYS A 205 -5.98 -14.97 -4.44
C LYS A 205 -4.64 -14.25 -4.61
N TYR A 206 -3.71 -14.38 -3.66
CA TYR A 206 -2.56 -13.48 -3.56
C TYR A 206 -1.19 -14.18 -3.62
N PHE A 207 -1.11 -15.50 -3.61
CA PHE A 207 0.16 -16.23 -3.50
C PHE A 207 1.14 -15.85 -4.61
N GLU A 208 0.74 -15.95 -5.87
CA GLU A 208 1.62 -15.64 -7.02
C GLU A 208 2.08 -14.17 -7.01
N GLU A 209 1.17 -13.27 -6.63
CA GLU A 209 1.48 -11.85 -6.50
C GLU A 209 2.51 -11.61 -5.39
N PHE A 210 2.37 -12.28 -4.25
CA PHE A 210 3.32 -12.17 -3.15
C PHE A 210 4.68 -12.77 -3.48
N ILE A 211 4.74 -13.92 -4.14
CA ILE A 211 6.00 -14.53 -4.56
C ILE A 211 6.76 -13.60 -5.52
N THR A 212 6.06 -13.04 -6.50
CA THR A 212 6.64 -12.06 -7.41
C THR A 212 7.14 -10.83 -6.67
N PHE A 213 6.31 -10.27 -5.78
CA PHE A 213 6.65 -9.10 -4.98
C PHE A 213 7.86 -9.35 -4.06
N MET A 214 7.92 -10.50 -3.39
CA MET A 214 9.06 -10.87 -2.54
C MET A 214 10.35 -11.02 -3.35
N LYS A 215 10.30 -11.58 -4.56
CA LYS A 215 11.45 -11.67 -5.47
C LYS A 215 11.94 -10.27 -5.87
N ASP A 216 11.05 -9.38 -6.26
CA ASP A 216 11.38 -8.01 -6.65
C ASP A 216 11.98 -7.21 -5.48
N TYR A 217 11.39 -7.33 -4.29
CA TYR A 217 11.81 -6.58 -3.11
C TYR A 217 12.92 -7.27 -2.28
N ASN A 218 13.41 -8.43 -2.69
CA ASN A 218 14.52 -9.09 -2.00
C ASN A 218 15.75 -8.18 -1.87
N THR A 219 16.05 -7.42 -2.92
CA THR A 219 17.16 -6.45 -2.97
C THR A 219 16.72 -5.00 -2.93
N LEU A 220 15.44 -4.74 -3.15
CA LEU A 220 14.88 -3.38 -3.26
C LEU A 220 14.16 -2.90 -1.99
N ASN A 221 14.12 -3.73 -0.93
CA ASN A 221 13.48 -3.33 0.32
C ASN A 221 14.21 -2.17 1.01
N LEU A 222 13.48 -1.45 1.87
CA LEU A 222 13.97 -0.25 2.56
C LEU A 222 15.27 -0.52 3.34
N TRP A 223 15.39 -1.69 3.98
CA TRP A 223 16.58 -2.02 4.76
C TRP A 223 17.83 -2.18 3.87
N THR A 224 17.68 -2.84 2.73
CA THR A 224 18.77 -2.99 1.76
C THR A 224 19.16 -1.64 1.15
N LYS A 225 18.20 -0.81 0.80
CA LYS A 225 18.44 0.56 0.31
C LYS A 225 19.13 1.42 1.37
N PHE A 226 18.72 1.34 2.63
CA PHE A 226 19.38 2.02 3.74
C PHE A 226 20.87 1.63 3.85
N LYS A 227 21.18 0.35 3.77
CA LYS A 227 22.57 -0.15 3.82
C LYS A 227 23.44 0.33 2.65
N SER A 228 22.83 0.66 1.51
CA SER A 228 23.51 1.13 0.30
C SER A 228 23.74 2.65 0.25
N LEU A 229 23.20 3.40 1.21
CA LEU A 229 23.37 4.85 1.25
C LEU A 229 24.86 5.24 1.43
N PRO A 230 25.30 6.35 0.81
CA PRO A 230 26.62 6.91 1.04
C PRO A 230 26.82 7.22 2.54
N LYS A 231 28.00 6.85 3.04
CA LYS A 231 28.43 7.17 4.41
C LYS A 231 28.71 8.64 4.58
#